data_43dd5e324e149b453b686ffba4d8039f
#
_entry.id   43dd5e324e149b453b686ffba4d8039f
#
_cell.length_a   1.000
_cell.length_b   1.000
_cell.length_c   1.000
_cell.angle_alpha   90.00
_cell.angle_beta   90.00
_cell.angle_gamma   90.00
#
_symmetry.space_group_name_H-M   'P 1'
#
loop_
_entity.id
_entity.type
_entity.pdbx_description
1 polymer ?
#
loop_
_entity_poly.entity_id
_entity_poly.type
_entity_poly.pdbx_seq_one_letter_code
_entity_poly.pdbx_strand_id
1 'polypeptide(L)'
;MPSPQCRPLSLLWRGSPELERGARLGIDVGSVRVGVARSDPDGILAVPEVTLVRDERTVGRIAALVEEYAAAVVYVGLPLGLDGKVGAAGAAAQDFAATLAGHIDVPVHLVDERLSTVSAQRSLQAAGKGTRESRAYVDQAAAVVILESALARERADGTRAGRAVTV
;
A
#
# COMPACT_ATOMS: atom_id res chain seq x y z
N MET A 1 -31.73 -38.23 -22.90
CA MET A 1 -30.84 -37.88 -21.78
C MET A 1 -29.85 -36.86 -22.29
N PRO A 2 -29.93 -35.59 -21.94
CA PRO A 2 -28.89 -34.62 -22.30
C PRO A 2 -27.67 -34.80 -21.37
N SER A 3 -26.48 -34.86 -21.94
CA SER A 3 -25.18 -34.95 -21.27
C SER A 3 -24.96 -33.77 -20.34
N PRO A 4 -24.29 -33.93 -19.17
CA PRO A 4 -23.92 -32.80 -18.34
C PRO A 4 -22.86 -31.97 -19.05
N GLN A 5 -23.24 -30.76 -19.44
CA GLN A 5 -22.31 -29.77 -20.00
C GLN A 5 -21.29 -29.39 -18.91
N CYS A 6 -20.01 -29.68 -19.18
CA CYS A 6 -18.90 -29.15 -18.42
C CYS A 6 -18.97 -27.62 -18.38
N ARG A 7 -19.34 -27.06 -17.24
CA ARG A 7 -19.19 -25.63 -16.99
C ARG A 7 -17.70 -25.30 -16.93
N PRO A 8 -17.25 -24.29 -17.66
CA PRO A 8 -15.83 -23.89 -17.60
C PRO A 8 -15.49 -23.43 -16.18
N LEU A 9 -14.37 -23.89 -15.66
CA LEU A 9 -13.80 -23.57 -14.34
C LEU A 9 -13.56 -22.05 -14.10
N SER A 10 -13.67 -21.23 -15.14
CA SER A 10 -13.57 -19.77 -15.06
C SER A 10 -14.71 -19.07 -14.33
N LEU A 11 -15.79 -19.77 -13.99
CA LEU A 11 -16.95 -19.23 -13.27
C LEU A 11 -16.90 -19.41 -11.75
N LEU A 12 -15.85 -20.06 -11.21
CA LEU A 12 -15.73 -20.32 -9.77
C LEU A 12 -14.92 -19.25 -9.01
N TRP A 13 -14.29 -18.32 -9.72
CA TRP A 13 -13.60 -17.19 -9.09
C TRP A 13 -14.45 -15.91 -9.28
N ARG A 14 -15.60 -15.88 -8.63
CA ARG A 14 -16.24 -14.60 -8.34
C ARG A 14 -15.51 -13.99 -7.15
N GLY A 15 -14.37 -13.34 -7.42
CA GLY A 15 -13.81 -12.38 -6.49
C GLY A 15 -14.93 -11.44 -6.05
N SER A 16 -15.01 -11.16 -4.75
CA SER A 16 -15.93 -10.15 -4.24
C SER A 16 -15.84 -8.90 -5.13
N PRO A 17 -16.93 -8.25 -5.50
CA PRO A 17 -16.93 -7.10 -6.41
C PRO A 17 -16.04 -5.93 -5.93
N GLU A 18 -15.50 -6.02 -4.73
CA GLU A 18 -14.60 -5.04 -4.13
C GLU A 18 -13.10 -5.30 -4.41
N LEU A 19 -12.73 -6.49 -4.93
CA LEU A 19 -11.34 -6.83 -5.24
C LEU A 19 -11.14 -6.93 -6.76
N GLU A 20 -11.06 -5.79 -7.42
CA GLU A 20 -10.69 -5.74 -8.84
C GLU A 20 -9.27 -6.26 -9.04
N ARG A 21 -9.07 -6.97 -10.15
CA ARG A 21 -7.75 -7.41 -10.58
C ARG A 21 -6.92 -6.19 -11.01
N GLY A 22 -5.70 -6.11 -10.55
CA GLY A 22 -4.78 -5.02 -10.83
C GLY A 22 -3.68 -4.97 -9.78
N ALA A 23 -2.58 -4.31 -10.06
CA ALA A 23 -1.52 -4.12 -9.07
C ALA A 23 -2.06 -3.35 -7.85
N ARG A 24 -1.43 -3.54 -6.71
CA ARG A 24 -1.63 -2.72 -5.51
C ARG A 24 -0.35 -1.95 -5.27
N LEU A 25 -0.45 -0.69 -4.91
CA LEU A 25 0.69 0.10 -4.47
C LEU A 25 0.67 0.24 -2.95
N GLY A 26 1.84 0.10 -2.33
CA GLY A 26 2.06 0.37 -0.92
C GLY A 26 2.93 1.60 -0.76
N ILE A 27 2.55 2.52 0.12
CA ILE A 27 3.21 3.80 0.32
C ILE A 27 3.62 3.95 1.78
N ASP A 28 4.89 4.23 2.02
CA ASP A 28 5.44 4.65 3.31
C ASP A 28 5.80 6.14 3.27
N VAL A 29 5.06 6.96 4.00
CA VAL A 29 5.21 8.42 4.01
C VAL A 29 6.19 8.84 5.10
N GLY A 30 7.44 9.09 4.73
CA GLY A 30 8.45 9.68 5.61
C GLY A 30 8.42 11.21 5.57
N SER A 31 9.19 11.86 6.47
CA SER A 31 9.33 13.32 6.52
C SER A 31 10.10 13.89 5.33
N VAL A 32 11.06 13.15 4.78
CA VAL A 32 11.96 13.58 3.71
C VAL A 32 11.79 12.73 2.45
N ARG A 33 11.35 11.50 2.58
CA ARG A 33 11.20 10.55 1.49
C ARG A 33 9.90 9.78 1.60
N VAL A 34 9.46 9.25 0.48
CA VAL A 34 8.30 8.37 0.36
C VAL A 34 8.77 7.08 -0.30
N GLY A 35 8.63 5.97 0.42
CA GLY A 35 8.87 4.63 -0.11
C GLY A 35 7.65 4.12 -0.85
N VAL A 36 7.88 3.47 -2.00
CA VAL A 36 6.83 2.87 -2.81
C VAL A 36 7.15 1.40 -3.05
N ALA A 37 6.17 0.55 -2.85
CA ALA A 37 6.17 -0.86 -3.22
C ALA A 37 4.99 -1.14 -4.15
N ARG A 38 5.10 -2.19 -4.95
CA ARG A 38 3.99 -2.66 -5.80
C ARG A 38 3.78 -4.15 -5.67
N SER A 39 2.59 -4.62 -5.98
CA SER A 39 2.30 -6.04 -6.13
C SER A 39 2.24 -6.45 -7.61
N ASP A 40 2.24 -7.77 -7.83
CA ASP A 40 1.72 -8.34 -9.06
C ASP A 40 0.20 -8.07 -9.20
N PRO A 41 -0.39 -8.22 -10.41
CA PRO A 41 -1.81 -7.96 -10.63
C PRO A 41 -2.77 -8.85 -9.83
N ASP A 42 -2.31 -10.00 -9.39
CA ASP A 42 -3.11 -10.94 -8.59
C ASP A 42 -2.96 -10.69 -7.08
N GLY A 43 -2.11 -9.75 -6.66
CA GLY A 43 -1.93 -9.35 -5.27
C GLY A 43 -1.29 -10.43 -4.40
N ILE A 44 -0.37 -11.19 -4.97
CA ILE A 44 0.30 -12.31 -4.28
C ILE A 44 1.64 -11.88 -3.70
N LEU A 45 2.45 -11.15 -4.49
CA LEU A 45 3.81 -10.77 -4.15
C LEU A 45 3.95 -9.25 -4.09
N ALA A 46 4.54 -8.74 -3.02
CA ALA A 46 4.95 -7.35 -2.90
C ALA A 46 6.46 -7.21 -3.17
N VAL A 47 6.83 -6.26 -4.00
CA VAL A 47 8.23 -5.95 -4.32
C VAL A 47 8.49 -4.45 -4.15
N PRO A 48 9.73 -4.05 -3.78
CA PRO A 48 10.10 -2.65 -3.74
C PRO A 48 10.04 -2.04 -5.14
N GLU A 49 9.59 -0.80 -5.25
CA GLU A 49 9.52 -0.09 -6.52
C GLU A 49 10.51 1.08 -6.56
N VAL A 50 10.30 2.10 -5.75
CA VAL A 50 11.11 3.31 -5.75
C VAL A 50 11.04 4.04 -4.41
N THR A 51 12.08 4.81 -4.12
CA THR A 51 12.06 5.83 -3.07
C THR A 51 12.08 7.22 -3.71
N LEU A 52 11.05 8.01 -3.44
CA LEU A 52 10.89 9.36 -3.94
C LEU A 52 11.33 10.38 -2.88
N VAL A 53 11.97 11.47 -3.30
CA VAL A 53 12.14 12.65 -2.43
C VAL A 53 10.75 13.25 -2.23
N ARG A 54 10.40 13.57 -0.98
CA ARG A 54 9.12 14.18 -0.65
C ARG A 54 9.12 15.66 -1.02
N ASP A 55 8.58 15.96 -2.16
CA ASP A 55 8.44 17.29 -2.73
C ASP A 55 7.05 17.47 -3.37
N GLU A 56 6.78 18.62 -3.96
CA GLU A 56 5.53 18.93 -4.66
C GLU A 56 5.21 18.02 -5.85
N ARG A 57 6.22 17.29 -6.39
CA ARG A 57 6.08 16.39 -7.53
C ARG A 57 5.77 14.95 -7.12
N THR A 58 5.87 14.65 -5.82
CA THR A 58 5.72 13.27 -5.31
C THR A 58 4.37 12.67 -5.66
N VAL A 59 3.30 13.41 -5.46
CA VAL A 59 1.93 12.96 -5.78
C VAL A 59 1.78 12.66 -7.27
N GLY A 60 2.28 13.53 -8.14
CA GLY A 60 2.26 13.31 -9.60
C GLY A 60 3.07 12.10 -10.04
N ARG A 61 4.22 11.83 -9.40
CA ARG A 61 5.03 10.63 -9.67
C ARG A 61 4.31 9.35 -9.25
N ILE A 62 3.61 9.36 -8.11
CA ILE A 62 2.80 8.22 -7.68
C ILE A 62 1.60 8.02 -8.60
N ALA A 63 0.93 9.09 -9.04
CA ALA A 63 -0.13 9.00 -10.03
C ALA A 63 0.35 8.35 -11.34
N ALA A 64 1.54 8.70 -11.81
CA ALA A 64 2.14 8.04 -12.97
C ALA A 64 2.39 6.54 -12.75
N LEU A 65 2.83 6.12 -11.55
CA LEU A 65 2.99 4.69 -11.21
C LEU A 65 1.63 3.96 -11.14
N VAL A 66 0.57 4.63 -10.67
CA VAL A 66 -0.80 4.09 -10.68
C VAL A 66 -1.24 3.76 -12.10
N GLU A 67 -0.99 4.66 -13.05
CA GLU A 67 -1.31 4.45 -14.47
C GLU A 67 -0.42 3.38 -15.09
N GLU A 68 0.90 3.45 -14.87
CA GLU A 68 1.89 2.52 -15.44
C GLU A 68 1.61 1.07 -15.09
N TYR A 69 1.25 0.81 -13.83
CA TYR A 69 0.97 -0.55 -13.34
C TYR A 69 -0.51 -0.93 -13.36
N ALA A 70 -1.38 -0.08 -13.89
CA ALA A 70 -2.84 -0.25 -13.84
C ALA A 70 -3.28 -0.65 -12.42
N ALA A 71 -2.86 0.14 -11.44
CA ALA A 71 -3.11 -0.16 -10.05
C ALA A 71 -4.61 -0.08 -9.73
N ALA A 72 -5.13 -1.07 -8.99
CA ALA A 72 -6.52 -1.12 -8.58
C ALA A 72 -6.78 -0.41 -7.24
N VAL A 73 -5.73 -0.18 -6.44
CA VAL A 73 -5.81 0.50 -5.14
C VAL A 73 -4.43 0.95 -4.69
N VAL A 74 -4.40 2.00 -3.88
CA VAL A 74 -3.19 2.48 -3.18
C VAL A 74 -3.39 2.34 -1.67
N TYR A 75 -2.46 1.67 -0.99
CA TYR A 75 -2.40 1.54 0.46
C TYR A 75 -1.34 2.47 1.03
N VAL A 76 -1.73 3.36 1.91
CA VAL A 76 -0.84 4.28 2.62
C VAL A 76 -0.72 3.85 4.07
N GLY A 77 0.49 3.64 4.55
CA GLY A 77 0.76 3.31 5.94
C GLY A 77 0.35 4.44 6.87
N LEU A 78 -0.39 4.10 7.92
CA LEU A 78 -0.78 5.04 8.97
C LEU A 78 -0.03 4.70 10.26
N PRO A 79 1.05 5.43 10.60
CA PRO A 79 1.72 5.25 11.87
C PRO A 79 0.82 5.77 13.01
N LEU A 80 0.56 4.90 13.98
CA LEU A 80 -0.19 5.24 15.19
C LEU A 80 0.70 5.05 16.41
N GLY A 81 0.46 5.86 17.45
CA GLY A 81 1.08 5.67 18.74
C GLY A 81 0.67 4.34 19.40
N LEU A 82 1.38 3.92 20.43
CA LEU A 82 1.04 2.71 21.20
C LEU A 82 -0.35 2.79 21.82
N ASP A 83 -0.83 4.01 22.11
CA ASP A 83 -2.18 4.32 22.60
C ASP A 83 -3.25 4.34 21.49
N GLY A 84 -2.85 4.07 20.24
CA GLY A 84 -3.74 4.09 19.08
C GLY A 84 -4.05 5.48 18.53
N LYS A 85 -3.43 6.52 19.05
CA LYS A 85 -3.66 7.90 18.60
C LYS A 85 -2.79 8.27 17.42
N VAL A 86 -3.33 9.16 16.59
CA VAL A 86 -2.62 9.75 15.46
C VAL A 86 -1.67 10.81 15.98
N GLY A 87 -0.37 10.58 15.84
CA GLY A 87 0.67 11.58 16.11
C GLY A 87 0.98 12.41 14.85
N ALA A 88 2.06 13.21 14.91
CA ALA A 88 2.47 14.08 13.81
C ALA A 88 2.74 13.31 12.50
N ALA A 89 3.41 12.15 12.59
CA ALA A 89 3.66 11.30 11.42
C ALA A 89 2.37 10.72 10.83
N GLY A 90 1.43 10.31 11.68
CA GLY A 90 0.12 9.82 11.26
C GLY A 90 -0.71 10.92 10.58
N ALA A 91 -0.72 12.14 11.14
CA ALA A 91 -1.38 13.29 10.52
C ALA A 91 -0.79 13.60 9.14
N ALA A 92 0.54 13.59 9.01
CA ALA A 92 1.21 13.80 7.74
C ALA A 92 0.87 12.71 6.69
N ALA A 93 0.73 11.45 7.13
CA ALA A 93 0.30 10.35 6.25
C ALA A 93 -1.16 10.52 5.81
N GLN A 94 -2.05 10.95 6.70
CA GLN A 94 -3.46 11.24 6.38
C GLN A 94 -3.58 12.38 5.36
N ASP A 95 -2.88 13.50 5.58
CA ASP A 95 -2.87 14.63 4.66
C ASP A 95 -2.34 14.25 3.28
N PHE A 96 -1.27 13.47 3.25
CA PHE A 96 -0.71 12.95 2.01
C PHE A 96 -1.69 12.04 1.28
N ALA A 97 -2.34 11.11 1.98
CA ALA A 97 -3.32 10.20 1.43
C ALA A 97 -4.55 10.95 0.86
N ALA A 98 -5.03 11.98 1.56
CA ALA A 98 -6.13 12.83 1.09
C ALA A 98 -5.74 13.60 -0.19
N THR A 99 -4.53 14.18 -0.22
CA THR A 99 -4.01 14.86 -1.42
C THR A 99 -3.89 13.90 -2.58
N LEU A 100 -3.34 12.70 -2.37
CA LEU A 100 -3.21 11.69 -3.39
C LEU A 100 -4.57 11.24 -3.93
N ALA A 101 -5.54 10.98 -3.05
CA ALA A 101 -6.90 10.58 -3.42
C ALA A 101 -7.62 11.62 -4.29
N GLY A 102 -7.29 12.91 -4.15
CA GLY A 102 -7.78 13.97 -5.02
C GLY A 102 -7.11 14.04 -6.40
N HIS A 103 -6.04 13.26 -6.64
CA HIS A 103 -5.26 13.30 -7.87
C HIS A 103 -5.31 11.99 -8.70
N ILE A 104 -5.90 10.93 -8.17
CA ILE A 104 -5.99 9.62 -8.83
C ILE A 104 -7.43 9.11 -8.77
N ASP A 105 -7.81 8.30 -9.75
CA ASP A 105 -9.16 7.74 -9.86
C ASP A 105 -9.34 6.41 -9.11
N VAL A 106 -8.25 5.83 -8.59
CA VAL A 106 -8.32 4.58 -7.84
C VAL A 106 -8.45 4.84 -6.34
N PRO A 107 -9.10 3.95 -5.58
CA PRO A 107 -9.27 4.14 -4.13
C PRO A 107 -7.93 4.18 -3.39
N VAL A 108 -7.84 5.08 -2.41
CA VAL A 108 -6.72 5.18 -1.47
C VAL A 108 -7.20 4.71 -0.10
N HIS A 109 -6.46 3.82 0.53
CA HIS A 109 -6.76 3.28 1.85
C HIS A 109 -5.62 3.53 2.83
N LEU A 110 -5.97 3.87 4.07
CA LEU A 110 -5.02 3.96 5.19
C LEU A 110 -4.95 2.63 5.92
N VAL A 111 -3.75 2.10 6.07
CA VAL A 111 -3.47 0.82 6.75
C VAL A 111 -2.73 1.06 8.05
N ASP A 112 -3.28 0.57 9.16
CA ASP A 112 -2.67 0.67 10.48
C ASP A 112 -1.36 -0.14 10.55
N GLU A 113 -0.23 0.55 10.75
CA GLU A 113 1.10 -0.06 10.80
C GLU A 113 1.37 -0.86 12.08
N ARG A 114 0.60 -0.65 13.15
CA ARG A 114 0.76 -1.43 14.40
C ARG A 114 0.51 -2.91 14.22
N LEU A 115 -0.24 -3.28 13.19
CA LEU A 115 -0.59 -4.66 12.87
C LEU A 115 0.45 -5.34 11.96
N SER A 116 1.52 -4.63 11.65
CA SER A 116 2.66 -5.13 10.89
C SER A 116 3.94 -5.02 11.72
N THR A 117 4.97 -5.78 11.37
CA THR A 117 6.31 -5.69 11.97
C THR A 117 7.07 -4.41 11.60
N VAL A 118 6.43 -3.48 10.86
CA VAL A 118 7.03 -2.20 10.40
C VAL A 118 7.48 -1.35 11.58
N SER A 119 6.67 -1.23 12.63
CA SER A 119 7.03 -0.42 13.80
C SER A 119 8.27 -0.95 14.52
N ALA A 120 8.42 -2.28 14.61
CA ALA A 120 9.61 -2.92 15.19
C ALA A 120 10.85 -2.71 14.30
N GLN A 121 10.70 -2.84 12.98
CA GLN A 121 11.78 -2.59 12.02
C GLN A 121 12.22 -1.13 12.01
N ARG A 122 11.30 -0.16 12.05
CA ARG A 122 11.63 1.27 12.17
C ARG A 122 12.42 1.59 13.44
N SER A 123 12.04 1.00 14.56
CA SER A 123 12.76 1.18 15.82
C SER A 123 14.20 0.65 15.77
N LEU A 124 14.41 -0.50 15.13
CA LEU A 124 15.74 -1.09 14.93
C LEU A 124 16.58 -0.25 13.93
N GLN A 125 15.97 0.33 12.92
CA GLN A 125 16.63 1.13 11.89
C GLN A 125 16.96 2.54 12.37
N ALA A 126 16.14 3.14 13.24
CA ALA A 126 16.44 4.42 13.89
C ALA A 126 17.69 4.35 14.79
N ALA A 127 18.03 3.16 15.31
CA ALA A 127 19.23 2.92 16.08
C ALA A 127 20.50 2.71 15.22
N GLY A 128 20.38 2.48 13.89
CA GLY A 128 21.49 2.26 12.96
C GLY A 128 21.85 3.53 12.20
N LYS A 129 23.11 4.00 12.28
CA LYS A 129 23.64 5.10 11.46
C LYS A 129 23.88 4.61 10.02
N GLY A 130 22.84 4.58 9.19
CA GLY A 130 22.94 4.15 7.80
C GLY A 130 23.37 5.28 6.85
N THR A 131 24.04 4.92 5.77
CA THR A 131 24.34 5.81 4.63
C THR A 131 23.05 6.23 3.91
N ARG A 132 23.12 7.23 3.00
CA ARG A 132 21.96 7.71 2.25
C ARG A 132 21.29 6.60 1.40
N GLU A 133 22.08 5.70 0.83
CA GLU A 133 21.61 4.54 0.05
C GLU A 133 20.91 3.51 0.94
N SER A 134 21.47 3.24 2.11
CA SER A 134 20.87 2.38 3.12
C SER A 134 19.47 2.87 3.55
N ARG A 135 19.28 4.19 3.70
CA ARG A 135 17.98 4.78 4.08
C ARG A 135 16.92 4.64 2.99
N ALA A 136 17.30 4.82 1.71
CA ALA A 136 16.37 4.62 0.59
C ALA A 136 15.87 3.18 0.51
N TYR A 137 16.76 2.21 0.74
CA TYR A 137 16.41 0.80 0.79
C TYR A 137 15.47 0.47 1.96
N VAL A 138 15.67 1.12 3.10
CA VAL A 138 14.83 1.02 4.30
C VAL A 138 13.41 1.51 4.04
N ASP A 139 13.26 2.65 3.36
CA ASP A 139 11.95 3.24 3.05
C ASP A 139 11.16 2.33 2.09
N GLN A 140 11.84 1.70 1.12
CA GLN A 140 11.22 0.70 0.24
C GLN A 140 10.81 -0.57 1.00
N ALA A 141 11.66 -1.05 1.91
CA ALA A 141 11.35 -2.22 2.73
C ALA A 141 10.13 -1.96 3.63
N ALA A 142 9.99 -0.76 4.19
CA ALA A 142 8.81 -0.38 4.95
C ALA A 142 7.54 -0.37 4.09
N ALA A 143 7.61 0.16 2.87
CA ALA A 143 6.48 0.14 1.93
C ALA A 143 6.09 -1.29 1.52
N VAL A 144 7.06 -2.20 1.33
CA VAL A 144 6.80 -3.62 1.09
C VAL A 144 6.03 -4.25 2.24
N VAL A 145 6.45 -4.03 3.49
CA VAL A 145 5.77 -4.61 4.66
C VAL A 145 4.35 -4.08 4.82
N ILE A 146 4.13 -2.77 4.57
CA ILE A 146 2.77 -2.19 4.55
C ILE A 146 1.90 -2.90 3.51
N LEU A 147 2.43 -3.08 2.30
CA LEU A 147 1.72 -3.73 1.21
C LEU A 147 1.44 -5.20 1.50
N GLU A 148 2.43 -5.97 1.98
CA GLU A 148 2.24 -7.38 2.38
C GLU A 148 1.14 -7.55 3.43
N SER A 149 1.11 -6.65 4.43
CA SER A 149 0.07 -6.64 5.46
C SER A 149 -1.32 -6.39 4.85
N ALA A 150 -1.43 -5.45 3.90
CA ALA A 150 -2.68 -5.16 3.21
C ALA A 150 -3.13 -6.35 2.34
N LEU A 151 -2.22 -6.95 1.58
CA LEU A 151 -2.50 -8.13 0.75
C LEU A 151 -2.93 -9.34 1.57
N ALA A 152 -2.29 -9.57 2.73
CA ALA A 152 -2.69 -10.65 3.63
C ALA A 152 -4.12 -10.47 4.13
N ARG A 153 -4.54 -9.23 4.43
CA ARG A 153 -5.92 -8.92 4.82
C ARG A 153 -6.90 -9.05 3.67
N GLU A 154 -6.57 -8.56 2.48
CA GLU A 154 -7.41 -8.78 1.30
C GLU A 154 -7.71 -10.27 1.09
N ARG A 155 -6.69 -11.12 1.23
CA ARG A 155 -6.86 -12.58 1.09
C ARG A 155 -7.70 -13.21 2.21
N ALA A 156 -7.55 -12.70 3.45
CA ALA A 156 -8.28 -13.23 4.59
C ALA A 156 -9.76 -12.80 4.59
N ASP A 157 -10.02 -11.54 4.27
CA ASP A 157 -11.32 -10.91 4.47
C ASP A 157 -12.13 -10.82 3.16
N GLY A 158 -11.49 -10.96 2.00
CA GLY A 158 -12.14 -10.79 0.69
C GLY A 158 -12.51 -9.35 0.36
N THR A 159 -12.01 -8.38 1.13
CA THR A 159 -12.27 -6.94 0.99
C THR A 159 -10.98 -6.13 1.03
N ARG A 160 -11.03 -4.85 0.61
CA ARG A 160 -9.90 -3.94 0.71
C ARG A 160 -9.45 -3.75 2.16
N ALA A 161 -8.14 -3.79 2.40
CA ALA A 161 -7.58 -3.57 3.72
C ALA A 161 -7.71 -2.11 4.16
N GLY A 162 -7.79 -1.89 5.48
CA GLY A 162 -7.74 -0.57 6.07
C GLY A 162 -9.00 0.26 5.86
N ARG A 163 -8.86 1.59 5.97
CA ARG A 163 -9.95 2.56 5.88
C ARG A 163 -9.81 3.37 4.58
N ALA A 164 -10.87 3.40 3.79
CA ALA A 164 -10.92 4.25 2.60
C ALA A 164 -10.79 5.74 2.96
N VAL A 165 -10.03 6.47 2.15
CA VAL A 165 -9.92 7.93 2.22
C VAL A 165 -11.04 8.51 1.37
N THR A 166 -11.87 9.34 1.99
CA THR A 166 -12.93 10.09 1.30
C THR A 166 -12.44 11.51 1.06
N VAL A 167 -12.56 11.99 -0.16
CA VAL A 167 -12.24 13.38 -0.57
C VAL A 167 -13.52 14.17 -0.72
#